data_e1f5b39799a4d6a135baa9586c4ac4a8
#
_entry.id   e1f5b39799a4d6a135baa9586c4ac4a8
#
_cell.length_a   1.000
_cell.length_b   1.000
_cell.length_c   1.000
_cell.angle_alpha   90.00
_cell.angle_beta   90.00
_cell.angle_gamma   90.00
#
_symmetry.space_group_name_H-M   'P 1'
#
loop_
_entity.id
_entity.type
_entity.pdbx_description
1 polymer ?
#
loop_
_entity_poly.entity_id
_entity_poly.type
_entity_poly.pdbx_seq_one_letter_code
_entity_poly.pdbx_strand_id
1 'polypeptide(L)'
;MVRSGISLTSRAAALATVAAVALSACNSPSPTPTLPPLITPLATQTPAPTPTGPASGTTIRWFVGLDPLGTTTAQAEVEKGFVASYNKMNRDGITIKLEVEPAATAADVLRSEMALGNSPDIIGPVGVGTAGGFDGLLLDLTSEIEKNNVDMAAYDPSVVKVFKSADSGQIGIPYDITPGYIWYNKDAFAKAGLPDLPTTIGAQYQGQTWDWKEMAKVAAQLTLDKTGKKSADSGFDAKNIVQYGFDCQGCDARQLGALFGATSLLASDGKTSQFSPFWTDAMSWYYSAMWSSHTAPNATAEASTQLAEGNSQASGAVAMNAAWIDSIGSIATDSKTSKVKRWDIGIVPSWNTATTSPMTADTFTITRASKNPDAAFKAVLAIMADASLLKAYGREPAKKADRPAYFTGLDAKLAPLFPGNQVTWSVLDEMATVPASPSPDSGLPAVSQAGSDIDAFYVKLQTTTGLDVKAEVTKLQAALQKDYDAVQPIVNQ
;
A
#
# COMPACT_ATOMS: atom_id res chain seq x y z
N MET A 1 -13.13 -19.84 -19.37
CA MET A 1 -13.24 -19.78 -17.91
C MET A 1 -11.94 -20.33 -17.34
N VAL A 2 -10.94 -19.50 -17.20
CA VAL A 2 -9.65 -19.86 -16.61
C VAL A 2 -9.58 -19.13 -15.29
N ARG A 3 -9.51 -19.89 -14.20
CA ARG A 3 -9.35 -19.42 -12.83
C ARG A 3 -7.92 -18.88 -12.68
N SER A 4 -7.73 -17.60 -12.58
CA SER A 4 -6.51 -17.00 -12.04
C SER A 4 -6.72 -16.66 -10.56
N GLY A 5 -6.80 -17.69 -9.75
CA GLY A 5 -6.56 -17.56 -8.32
C GLY A 5 -5.05 -17.66 -8.12
N ILE A 6 -4.38 -16.59 -7.79
CA ILE A 6 -3.02 -16.66 -7.25
C ILE A 6 -3.18 -17.20 -5.83
N SER A 7 -3.07 -18.50 -5.72
CA SER A 7 -3.16 -19.24 -4.45
C SER A 7 -1.91 -18.91 -3.62
N LEU A 8 -2.11 -18.65 -2.34
CA LEU A 8 -1.04 -18.58 -1.32
C LEU A 8 -0.13 -19.82 -1.31
N THR A 9 -0.53 -20.92 -1.95
CA THR A 9 0.30 -22.10 -2.16
C THR A 9 1.60 -21.81 -2.92
N SER A 10 1.65 -20.75 -3.74
CA SER A 10 2.88 -20.33 -4.41
C SER A 10 3.89 -19.66 -3.46
N ARG A 11 3.43 -19.02 -2.37
CA ARG A 11 4.34 -18.45 -1.36
C ARG A 11 4.89 -19.51 -0.41
N ALA A 12 4.08 -20.48 -0.02
CA ALA A 12 4.55 -21.61 0.81
C ALA A 12 5.50 -22.55 0.03
N ALA A 13 5.27 -22.75 -1.27
CA ALA A 13 6.16 -23.54 -2.13
C ALA A 13 7.51 -22.85 -2.37
N ALA A 14 7.55 -21.51 -2.45
CA ALA A 14 8.80 -20.76 -2.56
C ALA A 14 9.66 -20.84 -1.29
N LEU A 15 9.03 -20.85 -0.11
CA LEU A 15 9.73 -21.03 1.18
C LEU A 15 10.30 -22.45 1.34
N ALA A 16 9.61 -23.49 0.89
CA ALA A 16 10.11 -24.86 0.95
C ALA A 16 11.29 -25.10 0.00
N THR A 17 11.33 -24.42 -1.15
CA THR A 17 12.42 -24.55 -2.14
C THR A 17 13.70 -23.84 -1.69
N VAL A 18 13.61 -22.72 -0.98
CA VAL A 18 14.80 -22.01 -0.45
C VAL A 18 15.48 -22.79 0.67
N ALA A 19 14.74 -23.53 1.50
CA ALA A 19 15.32 -24.36 2.55
C ALA A 19 16.08 -25.59 2.02
N ALA A 20 15.74 -26.10 0.81
CA ALA A 20 16.38 -27.27 0.21
C ALA A 20 17.66 -26.93 -0.57
N VAL A 21 17.85 -25.69 -1.03
CA VAL A 21 19.01 -25.27 -1.83
C VAL A 21 20.20 -24.80 -0.95
N ALA A 22 19.96 -24.48 0.32
CA ALA A 22 21.02 -23.99 1.22
C ALA A 22 22.03 -25.05 1.70
N LEU A 23 21.88 -26.32 1.35
CA LEU A 23 22.75 -27.42 1.79
C LEU A 23 23.72 -27.97 0.73
N SER A 24 23.81 -27.41 -0.47
CA SER A 24 24.62 -27.99 -1.55
C SER A 24 25.58 -27.02 -2.27
N ALA A 25 25.84 -25.83 -1.77
CA ALA A 25 26.75 -24.89 -2.42
C ALA A 25 28.00 -24.61 -1.57
N CYS A 26 28.94 -25.55 -1.57
CA CYS A 26 30.34 -25.25 -1.25
C CYS A 26 31.12 -25.03 -2.56
N ASN A 27 31.77 -23.86 -2.62
CA ASN A 27 32.87 -23.47 -3.52
C ASN A 27 32.59 -23.30 -5.02
N SER A 28 32.13 -22.11 -5.38
CA SER A 28 32.66 -21.39 -6.57
C SER A 28 32.29 -19.91 -6.39
N PRO A 29 33.17 -18.93 -6.60
CA PRO A 29 32.83 -17.53 -6.54
C PRO A 29 31.91 -17.22 -7.73
N SER A 30 30.67 -16.86 -7.44
CA SER A 30 29.76 -16.27 -8.43
C SER A 30 30.34 -14.95 -8.93
N PRO A 31 30.31 -14.68 -10.22
CA PRO A 31 30.68 -13.35 -10.72
C PRO A 31 29.70 -12.33 -10.14
N THR A 32 30.23 -11.34 -9.43
CA THR A 32 29.51 -10.16 -8.97
C THR A 32 28.85 -9.51 -10.18
N PRO A 33 27.53 -9.29 -10.23
CA PRO A 33 26.94 -8.49 -11.28
C PRO A 33 27.53 -7.09 -11.21
N THR A 34 28.28 -6.71 -12.21
CA THR A 34 28.79 -5.34 -12.37
C THR A 34 27.57 -4.50 -12.77
N LEU A 35 27.06 -3.71 -11.83
CA LEU A 35 26.08 -2.68 -12.15
C LEU A 35 26.69 -1.70 -13.13
N PRO A 36 25.97 -1.30 -14.19
CA PRO A 36 26.47 -0.24 -15.08
C PRO A 36 26.69 1.04 -14.27
N PRO A 37 27.71 1.85 -14.62
CA PRO A 37 28.04 3.08 -13.91
C PRO A 37 26.84 4.03 -13.91
N LEU A 38 26.49 4.54 -12.74
CA LEU A 38 25.39 5.45 -12.51
C LEU A 38 25.71 6.84 -13.08
N ILE A 39 24.69 7.50 -13.55
CA ILE A 39 24.63 8.73 -14.34
C ILE A 39 25.32 9.90 -13.63
N THR A 40 26.06 10.69 -14.40
CA THR A 40 26.58 12.00 -14.02
C THR A 40 25.41 12.97 -13.76
N PRO A 41 25.41 13.79 -12.70
CA PRO A 41 24.41 14.83 -12.53
C PRO A 41 24.46 15.80 -13.71
N LEU A 42 23.27 16.04 -14.25
CA LEU A 42 23.10 17.01 -15.30
C LEU A 42 23.53 18.40 -14.80
N ALA A 43 24.39 19.06 -15.52
CA ALA A 43 24.83 20.42 -15.25
C ALA A 43 23.63 21.35 -15.05
N THR A 44 23.77 22.31 -14.13
CA THR A 44 22.79 23.37 -13.84
C THR A 44 22.20 23.91 -15.15
N GLN A 45 20.93 23.57 -15.41
CA GLN A 45 20.29 23.99 -16.65
C GLN A 45 20.00 25.49 -16.60
N THR A 46 20.50 26.20 -17.61
CA THR A 46 20.01 27.51 -17.97
C THR A 46 18.50 27.43 -18.22
N PRO A 47 17.67 28.42 -17.79
CA PRO A 47 16.25 28.41 -18.06
C PRO A 47 15.98 28.13 -19.53
N ALA A 48 15.17 27.12 -19.82
CA ALA A 48 14.77 26.79 -21.16
C ALA A 48 14.02 27.99 -21.79
N PRO A 49 14.18 28.27 -23.06
CA PRO A 49 13.43 29.32 -23.75
C PRO A 49 11.93 28.98 -23.68
N THR A 50 11.11 30.00 -23.42
CA THR A 50 9.64 29.92 -23.40
C THR A 50 9.14 29.27 -24.71
N PRO A 51 8.38 28.17 -24.63
CA PRO A 51 7.88 27.50 -25.83
C PRO A 51 6.89 28.37 -26.57
N THR A 52 7.20 28.69 -27.82
CA THR A 52 6.25 29.31 -28.74
C THR A 52 5.35 28.23 -29.33
N GLY A 53 4.13 28.07 -28.81
CA GLY A 53 3.03 27.29 -29.40
C GLY A 53 3.24 25.76 -29.48
N PRO A 54 2.19 24.96 -29.54
CA PRO A 54 2.34 23.51 -29.64
C PRO A 54 2.97 23.15 -30.99
N ALA A 55 4.14 22.52 -30.94
CA ALA A 55 4.73 21.87 -32.13
C ALA A 55 3.76 20.76 -32.54
N SER A 56 3.25 20.81 -33.77
CA SER A 56 2.40 19.73 -34.32
C SER A 56 3.22 18.43 -34.32
N GLY A 57 2.74 17.41 -33.60
CA GLY A 57 3.33 16.09 -33.59
C GLY A 57 4.24 15.76 -32.38
N THR A 58 4.01 16.35 -31.20
CA THR A 58 4.75 15.97 -29.97
C THR A 58 4.33 14.59 -29.49
N THR A 59 5.28 13.67 -29.41
CA THR A 59 5.05 12.34 -28.83
C THR A 59 5.44 12.34 -27.35
N ILE A 60 4.54 11.90 -26.49
CA ILE A 60 4.71 11.74 -25.05
C ILE A 60 4.70 10.24 -24.72
N ARG A 61 5.75 9.75 -24.11
CA ARG A 61 5.89 8.36 -23.68
C ARG A 61 5.28 8.20 -22.29
N TRP A 62 4.32 7.30 -22.15
CA TRP A 62 3.67 6.98 -20.89
C TRP A 62 4.03 5.54 -20.49
N PHE A 63 4.80 5.41 -19.41
CA PHE A 63 5.28 4.16 -18.85
C PHE A 63 4.35 3.68 -17.72
N VAL A 64 3.87 2.44 -17.82
CA VAL A 64 3.02 1.77 -16.83
C VAL A 64 3.63 0.43 -16.40
N GLY A 65 3.20 -0.09 -15.25
CA GLY A 65 3.65 -1.39 -14.71
C GLY A 65 4.29 -1.27 -13.33
N LEU A 66 4.38 -0.07 -12.75
CA LEU A 66 4.99 0.16 -11.43
C LEU A 66 4.02 -0.05 -10.25
N ASP A 67 2.77 -0.37 -10.51
CA ASP A 67 1.83 -0.78 -9.47
C ASP A 67 2.30 -2.12 -8.86
N PRO A 68 2.40 -2.26 -7.52
CA PRO A 68 2.79 -3.52 -6.87
C PRO A 68 1.90 -4.72 -7.22
N LEU A 69 0.65 -4.49 -7.59
CA LEU A 69 -0.28 -5.51 -8.06
C LEU A 69 -0.11 -5.84 -9.55
N GLY A 70 0.68 -5.05 -10.25
CA GLY A 70 0.90 -5.17 -11.69
C GLY A 70 -0.27 -4.69 -12.53
N THR A 71 0.00 -4.40 -13.79
CA THR A 71 -1.06 -4.09 -14.76
C THR A 71 -1.77 -5.37 -15.18
N THR A 72 -3.04 -5.51 -14.83
CA THR A 72 -3.85 -6.63 -15.31
C THR A 72 -4.14 -6.50 -16.80
N THR A 73 -4.46 -7.62 -17.47
CA THR A 73 -4.86 -7.58 -18.88
C THR A 73 -6.05 -6.64 -19.12
N ALA A 74 -7.01 -6.58 -18.19
CA ALA A 74 -8.15 -5.68 -18.28
C ALA A 74 -7.75 -4.21 -18.17
N GLN A 75 -6.86 -3.86 -17.26
CA GLN A 75 -6.30 -2.50 -17.12
C GLN A 75 -5.55 -2.09 -18.38
N ALA A 76 -4.65 -2.95 -18.89
CA ALA A 76 -3.89 -2.69 -20.11
C ALA A 76 -4.80 -2.44 -21.33
N GLU A 77 -5.93 -3.13 -21.45
CA GLU A 77 -6.87 -2.87 -22.54
C GLU A 77 -7.60 -1.52 -22.39
N VAL A 78 -7.93 -1.10 -21.17
CA VAL A 78 -8.51 0.22 -20.91
C VAL A 78 -7.48 1.33 -21.20
N GLU A 79 -6.21 1.16 -20.78
CA GLU A 79 -5.12 2.09 -21.08
C GLU A 79 -4.91 2.26 -22.59
N LYS A 80 -4.84 1.15 -23.33
CA LYS A 80 -4.76 1.17 -24.80
C LYS A 80 -5.96 1.86 -25.43
N GLY A 81 -7.17 1.59 -24.93
CA GLY A 81 -8.41 2.21 -25.39
C GLY A 81 -8.40 3.73 -25.17
N PHE A 82 -7.99 4.17 -23.98
CA PHE A 82 -7.80 5.59 -23.68
C PHE A 82 -6.80 6.24 -24.66
N VAL A 83 -5.61 5.66 -24.81
CA VAL A 83 -4.56 6.20 -25.69
C VAL A 83 -5.04 6.30 -27.14
N ALA A 84 -5.71 5.26 -27.66
CA ALA A 84 -6.27 5.28 -29.00
C ALA A 84 -7.31 6.41 -29.19
N SER A 85 -8.18 6.59 -28.20
CA SER A 85 -9.20 7.63 -28.16
C SER A 85 -8.58 9.03 -28.07
N TYR A 86 -7.65 9.23 -27.12
CA TYR A 86 -6.97 10.49 -26.92
C TYR A 86 -6.22 10.92 -28.19
N ASN A 87 -5.39 10.04 -28.76
CA ASN A 87 -4.60 10.33 -29.95
C ASN A 87 -5.47 10.70 -31.16
N LYS A 88 -6.70 10.15 -31.22
CA LYS A 88 -7.65 10.47 -32.30
C LYS A 88 -8.37 11.80 -32.09
N MET A 89 -8.68 12.14 -30.84
CA MET A 89 -9.62 13.22 -30.52
C MET A 89 -8.96 14.50 -30.02
N ASN A 90 -7.74 14.44 -29.41
CA ASN A 90 -7.10 15.65 -28.92
C ASN A 90 -6.74 16.60 -30.07
N ARG A 91 -6.72 17.89 -29.77
CA ARG A 91 -6.40 18.96 -30.75
C ARG A 91 -5.11 19.71 -30.41
N ASP A 92 -4.38 19.24 -29.41
CA ASP A 92 -3.15 19.86 -28.92
C ASP A 92 -1.91 19.39 -29.69
N GLY A 93 -2.08 18.51 -30.68
CA GLY A 93 -0.99 17.91 -31.44
C GLY A 93 -0.14 16.93 -30.62
N ILE A 94 -0.67 16.42 -29.51
CA ILE A 94 0.00 15.47 -28.64
C ILE A 94 -0.37 14.05 -29.05
N THR A 95 0.64 13.17 -29.16
CA THR A 95 0.45 11.73 -29.36
C THR A 95 1.00 11.00 -28.14
N ILE A 96 0.17 10.25 -27.42
CA ILE A 96 0.64 9.39 -26.32
C ILE A 96 1.11 8.05 -26.90
N LYS A 97 2.30 7.63 -26.52
CA LYS A 97 2.84 6.28 -26.74
C LYS A 97 2.84 5.54 -25.41
N LEU A 98 1.95 4.55 -25.25
CA LEU A 98 1.89 3.70 -24.07
C LEU A 98 3.02 2.67 -24.09
N GLU A 99 3.69 2.52 -22.96
CA GLU A 99 4.75 1.53 -22.71
C GLU A 99 4.37 0.70 -21.48
N VAL A 100 3.96 -0.53 -21.72
CA VAL A 100 3.45 -1.44 -20.68
C VAL A 100 4.53 -2.44 -20.32
N GLU A 101 4.97 -2.42 -19.06
CA GLU A 101 5.96 -3.35 -18.54
C GLU A 101 5.37 -4.25 -17.45
N PRO A 102 5.80 -5.52 -17.37
CA PRO A 102 5.42 -6.40 -16.27
C PRO A 102 5.93 -5.85 -14.93
N ALA A 103 5.10 -5.87 -13.87
CA ALA A 103 5.46 -5.33 -12.57
C ALA A 103 6.77 -5.91 -12.00
N ALA A 104 7.05 -7.19 -12.27
CA ALA A 104 8.27 -7.84 -11.80
C ALA A 104 9.57 -7.22 -12.35
N THR A 105 9.51 -6.53 -13.47
CA THR A 105 10.68 -5.96 -14.19
C THR A 105 10.58 -4.46 -14.40
N ALA A 106 9.41 -3.88 -14.24
CA ALA A 106 9.15 -2.49 -14.60
C ALA A 106 10.11 -1.48 -13.94
N ALA A 107 10.40 -1.64 -12.66
CA ALA A 107 11.33 -0.74 -11.96
C ALA A 107 12.77 -0.83 -12.49
N ASP A 108 13.23 -2.03 -12.84
CA ASP A 108 14.58 -2.24 -13.36
C ASP A 108 14.71 -1.78 -14.82
N VAL A 109 13.67 -2.02 -15.63
CA VAL A 109 13.57 -1.49 -16.99
C VAL A 109 13.62 0.04 -16.97
N LEU A 110 12.79 0.67 -16.13
CA LEU A 110 12.73 2.11 -16.01
C LEU A 110 14.08 2.70 -15.56
N ARG A 111 14.74 2.12 -14.54
CA ARG A 111 16.09 2.55 -14.12
C ARG A 111 17.09 2.45 -15.26
N SER A 112 17.05 1.35 -16.02
CA SER A 112 17.94 1.13 -17.14
C SER A 112 17.70 2.16 -18.25
N GLU A 113 16.45 2.46 -18.60
CA GLU A 113 16.10 3.48 -19.58
C GLU A 113 16.57 4.87 -19.16
N MET A 114 16.33 5.23 -17.89
CA MET A 114 16.79 6.52 -17.35
C MET A 114 18.31 6.62 -17.38
N ALA A 115 19.03 5.55 -17.02
CA ALA A 115 20.49 5.50 -17.06
C ALA A 115 21.06 5.69 -18.46
N LEU A 116 20.36 5.19 -19.48
CA LEU A 116 20.74 5.33 -20.89
C LEU A 116 20.30 6.67 -21.52
N GLY A 117 19.69 7.58 -20.75
CA GLY A 117 19.17 8.84 -21.25
C GLY A 117 17.92 8.69 -22.13
N ASN A 118 17.21 7.57 -22.02
CA ASN A 118 15.97 7.24 -22.75
C ASN A 118 14.74 7.25 -21.84
N SER A 119 14.70 8.17 -20.87
CA SER A 119 13.60 8.27 -19.92
C SER A 119 12.24 8.45 -20.62
N PRO A 120 11.15 7.79 -20.14
CA PRO A 120 9.81 8.17 -20.55
C PRO A 120 9.47 9.57 -20.04
N ASP A 121 8.42 10.18 -20.62
CA ASP A 121 7.94 11.49 -20.16
C ASP A 121 7.08 11.36 -18.91
N ILE A 122 6.15 10.42 -18.91
CA ILE A 122 5.18 10.15 -17.82
C ILE A 122 5.43 8.76 -17.24
N ILE A 123 5.40 8.67 -15.92
CA ILE A 123 5.43 7.43 -15.15
C ILE A 123 4.16 7.37 -14.32
N GLY A 124 3.45 6.26 -14.36
CA GLY A 124 2.29 6.05 -13.49
C GLY A 124 1.13 5.27 -14.13
N PRO A 125 0.14 4.87 -13.30
CA PRO A 125 0.06 5.22 -11.88
C PRO A 125 1.22 4.63 -11.10
N VAL A 126 1.68 5.37 -10.10
CA VAL A 126 2.82 4.98 -9.26
C VAL A 126 2.60 5.42 -7.81
N GLY A 127 2.79 4.49 -6.89
CA GLY A 127 2.70 4.75 -5.46
C GLY A 127 3.88 5.58 -4.93
N VAL A 128 3.65 6.27 -3.82
CA VAL A 128 4.65 7.16 -3.19
C VAL A 128 5.96 6.44 -2.87
N GLY A 129 5.90 5.19 -2.44
CA GLY A 129 7.09 4.40 -2.12
C GLY A 129 7.95 4.13 -3.35
N THR A 130 7.33 3.70 -4.45
CA THR A 130 8.01 3.45 -5.71
C THR A 130 8.51 4.75 -6.35
N ALA A 131 7.69 5.82 -6.33
CA ALA A 131 8.09 7.14 -6.83
C ALA A 131 9.31 7.70 -6.08
N GLY A 132 9.38 7.51 -4.76
CA GLY A 132 10.54 7.88 -3.93
C GLY A 132 11.85 7.23 -4.37
N GLY A 133 11.81 6.04 -4.97
CA GLY A 133 12.98 5.38 -5.56
C GLY A 133 13.55 6.09 -6.80
N PHE A 134 12.84 7.07 -7.34
CA PHE A 134 13.25 7.92 -8.47
C PHE A 134 13.37 9.40 -8.07
N ASP A 135 13.42 9.69 -6.76
CA ASP A 135 13.58 11.05 -6.27
C ASP A 135 14.85 11.71 -6.87
N GLY A 136 14.78 13.02 -7.11
CA GLY A 136 15.82 13.72 -7.86
C GLY A 136 15.74 13.57 -9.40
N LEU A 137 15.05 12.55 -9.91
CA LEU A 137 14.82 12.33 -11.36
C LEU A 137 13.42 12.79 -11.82
N LEU A 138 12.56 13.16 -10.87
CA LEU A 138 11.20 13.61 -11.14
C LEU A 138 11.13 15.13 -11.20
N LEU A 139 10.22 15.64 -12.02
CA LEU A 139 9.97 17.06 -12.21
C LEU A 139 9.14 17.62 -11.06
N ASP A 140 9.49 18.80 -10.55
CA ASP A 140 8.59 19.58 -9.69
C ASP A 140 7.44 20.13 -10.54
N LEU A 141 6.23 19.65 -10.23
CA LEU A 141 5.02 20.03 -10.96
C LEU A 141 4.35 21.30 -10.43
N THR A 142 4.92 21.98 -9.42
CA THR A 142 4.31 23.17 -8.80
C THR A 142 3.96 24.22 -9.86
N SER A 143 4.88 24.54 -10.75
CA SER A 143 4.65 25.52 -11.81
C SER A 143 3.59 25.07 -12.82
N GLU A 144 3.55 23.78 -13.17
CA GLU A 144 2.55 23.24 -14.09
C GLU A 144 1.16 23.19 -13.47
N ILE A 145 1.06 22.86 -12.17
CA ILE A 145 -0.16 22.92 -11.39
C ILE A 145 -0.75 24.33 -11.39
N GLU A 146 0.08 25.34 -11.09
CA GLU A 146 -0.32 26.76 -11.07
C GLU A 146 -0.73 27.24 -12.48
N LYS A 147 0.09 26.99 -13.50
CA LYS A 147 -0.13 27.40 -14.89
C LYS A 147 -1.43 26.85 -15.47
N ASN A 148 -1.78 25.61 -15.11
CA ASN A 148 -2.97 24.94 -15.59
C ASN A 148 -4.18 25.10 -14.64
N ASN A 149 -4.07 25.92 -13.58
CA ASN A 149 -5.10 26.22 -12.60
C ASN A 149 -5.72 24.94 -11.99
N VAL A 150 -4.87 23.96 -11.65
CA VAL A 150 -5.34 22.73 -11.02
C VAL A 150 -5.82 23.03 -9.60
N ASP A 151 -7.07 22.69 -9.31
CA ASP A 151 -7.66 22.89 -7.99
C ASP A 151 -7.13 21.85 -6.99
N MET A 152 -6.03 22.17 -6.32
CA MET A 152 -5.45 21.31 -5.28
C MET A 152 -6.31 21.23 -4.00
N ALA A 153 -7.26 22.17 -3.79
CA ALA A 153 -8.21 22.11 -2.67
C ALA A 153 -9.30 21.04 -2.86
N ALA A 154 -9.43 20.50 -4.06
CA ALA A 154 -10.29 19.35 -4.37
C ALA A 154 -9.83 18.05 -3.68
N TYR A 155 -8.61 18.02 -3.16
CA TYR A 155 -7.98 16.87 -2.49
C TYR A 155 -7.83 17.13 -0.98
N ASP A 156 -7.57 16.09 -0.20
CA ASP A 156 -7.21 16.26 1.19
C ASP A 156 -5.76 16.79 1.31
N PRO A 157 -5.50 17.86 2.09
CA PRO A 157 -4.17 18.43 2.19
C PRO A 157 -3.11 17.43 2.68
N SER A 158 -3.51 16.48 3.54
CA SER A 158 -2.66 15.39 4.01
C SER A 158 -2.23 14.46 2.88
N VAL A 159 -3.14 14.15 1.95
CA VAL A 159 -2.87 13.32 0.76
C VAL A 159 -1.99 14.05 -0.24
N VAL A 160 -2.25 15.35 -0.47
CA VAL A 160 -1.37 16.19 -1.32
C VAL A 160 0.06 16.18 -0.81
N LYS A 161 0.23 16.27 0.51
CA LYS A 161 1.55 16.29 1.16
C LYS A 161 2.33 14.98 0.96
N VAL A 162 1.64 13.85 0.79
CA VAL A 162 2.29 12.54 0.55
C VAL A 162 3.16 12.57 -0.72
N PHE A 163 2.77 13.33 -1.75
CA PHE A 163 3.51 13.49 -3.00
C PHE A 163 4.46 14.68 -3.02
N LYS A 164 4.83 15.18 -1.84
CA LYS A 164 5.82 16.24 -1.72
C LYS A 164 7.17 15.65 -1.32
N SER A 165 8.12 15.69 -2.26
CA SER A 165 9.49 15.26 -2.06
C SER A 165 10.36 16.43 -1.57
N ALA A 166 11.42 16.13 -0.81
CA ALA A 166 12.41 17.12 -0.39
C ALA A 166 13.26 17.61 -1.56
N ASP A 167 13.60 16.73 -2.51
CA ASP A 167 14.53 17.01 -3.59
C ASP A 167 13.81 17.40 -4.90
N SER A 168 12.57 16.96 -5.08
CA SER A 168 11.82 17.14 -6.33
C SER A 168 10.56 18.02 -6.19
N GLY A 169 10.25 18.56 -5.02
CA GLY A 169 9.06 19.39 -4.82
C GLY A 169 7.76 18.59 -4.90
N GLN A 170 6.72 19.13 -5.53
CA GLN A 170 5.44 18.42 -5.75
C GLN A 170 5.58 17.49 -6.96
N ILE A 171 5.78 16.19 -6.72
CA ILE A 171 6.07 15.22 -7.79
C ILE A 171 4.83 14.68 -8.51
N GLY A 172 3.63 14.96 -8.01
CA GLY A 172 2.39 14.50 -8.63
C GLY A 172 1.15 15.10 -7.98
N ILE A 173 0.01 14.90 -8.64
CA ILE A 173 -1.32 15.21 -8.13
C ILE A 173 -1.91 13.88 -7.65
N PRO A 174 -2.53 13.81 -6.46
CA PRO A 174 -3.16 12.57 -6.00
C PRO A 174 -4.19 12.05 -7.01
N TYR A 175 -4.08 10.79 -7.41
CA TYR A 175 -5.00 10.17 -8.37
C TYR A 175 -6.01 9.29 -7.68
N ASP A 176 -5.53 8.32 -6.93
CA ASP A 176 -6.33 7.45 -6.08
C ASP A 176 -5.70 7.26 -4.71
N ILE A 177 -6.47 6.70 -3.79
CA ILE A 177 -6.07 6.43 -2.42
C ILE A 177 -6.61 5.08 -1.96
N THR A 178 -5.92 4.47 -1.00
CA THR A 178 -6.37 3.26 -0.30
C THR A 178 -6.14 3.40 1.19
N PRO A 179 -7.01 4.15 1.90
CA PRO A 179 -6.88 4.29 3.35
C PRO A 179 -7.15 2.95 4.05
N GLY A 180 -6.37 2.66 5.11
CA GLY A 180 -6.60 1.52 5.97
C GLY A 180 -7.76 1.77 6.93
N TYR A 181 -8.48 0.72 7.28
CA TYR A 181 -9.62 0.74 8.18
C TYR A 181 -9.70 -0.58 8.96
N ILE A 182 -10.62 -0.69 9.92
CA ILE A 182 -10.94 -1.94 10.60
C ILE A 182 -12.25 -2.50 10.03
N TRP A 183 -12.14 -3.59 9.25
CA TRP A 183 -13.29 -4.40 8.88
C TRP A 183 -13.77 -5.22 10.08
N TYR A 184 -15.08 -5.41 10.24
CA TYR A 184 -15.61 -6.24 11.30
C TYR A 184 -16.88 -7.02 10.90
N ASN A 185 -17.02 -8.20 11.49
CA ASN A 185 -18.17 -9.09 11.35
C ASN A 185 -19.27 -8.67 12.31
N LYS A 186 -20.33 -8.04 11.81
CA LYS A 186 -21.47 -7.55 12.61
C LYS A 186 -22.18 -8.66 13.37
N ASP A 187 -22.22 -9.89 12.84
CA ASP A 187 -22.86 -11.01 13.51
C ASP A 187 -22.04 -11.49 14.70
N ALA A 188 -20.70 -11.45 14.61
CA ALA A 188 -19.82 -11.75 15.74
C ALA A 188 -19.95 -10.70 16.85
N PHE A 189 -20.05 -9.42 16.51
CA PHE A 189 -20.26 -8.32 17.45
C PHE A 189 -21.63 -8.44 18.14
N ALA A 190 -22.70 -8.62 17.38
CA ALA A 190 -24.05 -8.79 17.92
C ALA A 190 -24.15 -10.01 18.89
N LYS A 191 -23.54 -11.14 18.53
CA LYS A 191 -23.47 -12.32 19.36
C LYS A 191 -22.72 -12.10 20.67
N ALA A 192 -21.67 -11.26 20.64
CA ALA A 192 -20.90 -10.89 21.82
C ALA A 192 -21.56 -9.79 22.67
N GLY A 193 -22.65 -9.17 22.18
CA GLY A 193 -23.31 -8.04 22.83
C GLY A 193 -22.52 -6.73 22.72
N LEU A 194 -21.67 -6.61 21.69
CA LEU A 194 -20.85 -5.45 21.43
C LEU A 194 -21.54 -4.50 20.43
N PRO A 195 -21.45 -3.19 20.62
CA PRO A 195 -21.92 -2.22 19.64
C PRO A 195 -21.04 -2.22 18.39
N ASP A 196 -21.53 -1.61 17.30
CA ASP A 196 -20.74 -1.36 16.09
C ASP A 196 -19.51 -0.51 16.40
N LEU A 197 -18.45 -0.65 15.59
CA LEU A 197 -17.20 0.10 15.77
C LEU A 197 -17.41 1.61 15.51
N PRO A 198 -16.57 2.48 16.13
CA PRO A 198 -16.60 3.91 15.85
C PRO A 198 -16.32 4.22 14.39
N THR A 199 -17.01 5.25 13.87
CA THR A 199 -16.92 5.68 12.48
C THR A 199 -16.30 7.07 12.31
N THR A 200 -15.99 7.74 13.42
CA THR A 200 -15.43 9.11 13.44
C THR A 200 -14.21 9.15 14.35
N ILE A 201 -13.13 9.80 13.92
CA ILE A 201 -11.90 9.96 14.70
C ILE A 201 -12.18 10.66 16.02
N GLY A 202 -11.63 10.12 17.10
CA GLY A 202 -11.83 10.64 18.46
C GLY A 202 -13.13 10.18 19.14
N ALA A 203 -13.99 9.43 18.45
CA ALA A 203 -15.17 8.86 19.07
C ALA A 203 -14.79 7.86 20.18
N GLN A 204 -15.67 7.74 21.17
CA GLN A 204 -15.53 6.74 22.24
C GLN A 204 -16.21 5.42 21.86
N TYR A 205 -15.65 4.33 22.36
CA TYR A 205 -16.24 3.01 22.27
C TYR A 205 -16.62 2.53 23.69
N GLN A 206 -17.90 2.32 23.94
CA GLN A 206 -18.42 1.95 25.28
C GLN A 206 -17.94 2.87 26.41
N GLY A 207 -17.84 4.19 26.14
CA GLY A 207 -17.38 5.19 27.11
C GLY A 207 -15.87 5.23 27.35
N GLN A 208 -15.09 4.48 26.57
CA GLN A 208 -13.62 4.48 26.58
C GLN A 208 -13.08 5.10 25.29
N THR A 209 -11.87 5.64 25.34
CA THR A 209 -11.16 6.03 24.14
C THR A 209 -10.98 4.83 23.22
N TRP A 210 -11.32 4.97 21.93
CA TRP A 210 -11.06 3.95 20.93
C TRP A 210 -9.58 3.97 20.56
N ASP A 211 -8.79 3.20 21.30
CA ASP A 211 -7.35 3.04 21.11
C ASP A 211 -6.97 1.56 21.00
N TRP A 212 -5.71 1.26 20.67
CA TRP A 212 -5.22 -0.12 20.54
C TRP A 212 -5.29 -0.93 21.85
N LYS A 213 -5.43 -0.27 23.02
CA LYS A 213 -5.64 -0.95 24.29
C LYS A 213 -7.10 -1.39 24.42
N GLU A 214 -8.04 -0.56 24.01
CA GLU A 214 -9.46 -0.92 23.96
C GLU A 214 -9.70 -1.97 22.87
N MET A 215 -9.06 -1.82 21.69
CA MET A 215 -9.07 -2.84 20.64
C MET A 215 -8.64 -4.22 21.15
N ALA A 216 -7.58 -4.31 21.97
CA ALA A 216 -7.14 -5.57 22.57
C ALA A 216 -8.19 -6.20 23.46
N LYS A 217 -8.94 -5.38 24.25
CA LYS A 217 -10.03 -5.88 25.10
C LYS A 217 -11.21 -6.39 24.27
N VAL A 218 -11.57 -5.66 23.21
CA VAL A 218 -12.63 -6.06 22.28
C VAL A 218 -12.22 -7.36 21.58
N ALA A 219 -10.98 -7.46 21.11
CA ALA A 219 -10.47 -8.69 20.51
C ALA A 219 -10.51 -9.87 21.47
N ALA A 220 -10.18 -9.66 22.76
CA ALA A 220 -10.26 -10.70 23.78
C ALA A 220 -11.71 -11.17 24.03
N GLN A 221 -12.70 -10.27 23.96
CA GLN A 221 -14.10 -10.63 24.08
C GLN A 221 -14.64 -11.41 22.88
N LEU A 222 -14.06 -11.20 21.71
CA LEU A 222 -14.43 -11.81 20.44
C LEU A 222 -13.65 -13.09 20.13
N THR A 223 -12.56 -13.37 20.85
CA THR A 223 -11.79 -14.61 20.67
C THR A 223 -12.43 -15.74 21.45
N LEU A 224 -12.79 -16.82 20.76
CA LEU A 224 -13.51 -17.95 21.35
C LEU A 224 -12.78 -19.27 21.08
N ASP A 225 -12.71 -20.12 22.11
CA ASP A 225 -12.33 -21.52 21.93
C ASP A 225 -13.56 -22.39 21.55
N LYS A 226 -13.31 -23.67 21.28
CA LYS A 226 -14.37 -24.64 20.91
C LYS A 226 -15.44 -24.86 21.98
N THR A 227 -15.18 -24.43 23.22
CA THR A 227 -16.14 -24.52 24.32
C THR A 227 -16.93 -23.24 24.52
N GLY A 228 -16.61 -22.18 23.73
CA GLY A 228 -17.20 -20.86 23.79
C GLY A 228 -16.59 -19.95 24.87
N LYS A 229 -15.47 -20.35 25.49
CA LYS A 229 -14.74 -19.48 26.41
C LYS A 229 -13.97 -18.39 25.62
N LYS A 230 -13.94 -17.20 26.21
CA LYS A 230 -13.19 -16.06 25.69
C LYS A 230 -11.72 -16.17 26.06
N SER A 231 -10.85 -15.50 25.33
CA SER A 231 -9.39 -15.60 25.56
C SER A 231 -8.95 -15.16 26.97
N ALA A 232 -9.72 -14.28 27.62
CA ALA A 232 -9.47 -13.84 29.00
C ALA A 232 -10.09 -14.76 30.06
N ASP A 233 -10.88 -15.77 29.70
CA ASP A 233 -11.57 -16.64 30.64
C ASP A 233 -10.62 -17.70 31.22
N SER A 234 -10.84 -18.03 32.50
CA SER A 234 -10.11 -19.15 33.12
C SER A 234 -10.41 -20.46 32.39
N GLY A 235 -9.35 -21.16 31.98
CA GLY A 235 -9.44 -22.41 31.24
C GLY A 235 -9.80 -22.25 29.76
N PHE A 236 -9.54 -21.08 29.16
CA PHE A 236 -9.53 -20.92 27.72
C PHE A 236 -8.51 -21.88 27.07
N ASP A 237 -8.92 -22.53 26.01
CA ASP A 237 -8.07 -23.49 25.29
C ASP A 237 -7.47 -22.87 24.03
N ALA A 238 -6.29 -22.28 24.20
CA ALA A 238 -5.57 -21.63 23.11
C ALA A 238 -5.15 -22.57 21.96
N LYS A 239 -5.26 -23.90 22.14
CA LYS A 239 -4.99 -24.87 21.07
C LYS A 239 -6.20 -25.19 20.21
N ASN A 240 -7.38 -24.78 20.63
CA ASN A 240 -8.63 -25.08 19.95
C ASN A 240 -9.48 -23.81 19.79
N ILE A 241 -8.89 -22.75 19.25
CA ILE A 241 -9.58 -21.49 18.93
C ILE A 241 -10.48 -21.70 17.71
N VAL A 242 -11.73 -21.27 17.81
CA VAL A 242 -12.71 -21.33 16.72
C VAL A 242 -13.04 -19.96 16.14
N GLN A 243 -12.72 -18.89 16.85
CA GLN A 243 -12.86 -17.52 16.40
C GLN A 243 -11.76 -16.66 17.00
N TYR A 244 -11.02 -15.95 16.16
CA TYR A 244 -10.06 -14.92 16.54
C TYR A 244 -10.74 -13.55 16.60
N GLY A 245 -10.35 -12.73 17.56
CA GLY A 245 -10.92 -11.39 17.72
C GLY A 245 -10.39 -10.39 16.74
N PHE A 246 -9.13 -10.52 16.33
CA PHE A 246 -8.46 -9.61 15.41
C PHE A 246 -7.53 -10.37 14.47
N ASP A 247 -7.33 -9.82 13.30
CA ASP A 247 -6.34 -10.24 12.33
C ASP A 247 -5.78 -9.02 11.58
N CYS A 248 -4.59 -9.15 11.02
CA CYS A 248 -3.99 -8.20 10.09
C CYS A 248 -3.60 -8.97 8.82
N GLN A 249 -4.62 -9.59 8.20
CA GLN A 249 -4.43 -10.40 7.01
C GLN A 249 -3.79 -9.58 5.87
N GLY A 250 -2.68 -10.07 5.36
CA GLY A 250 -1.97 -9.39 4.28
C GLY A 250 -1.18 -8.14 4.69
N CYS A 251 -1.12 -7.81 5.99
CA CYS A 251 -0.19 -6.80 6.49
C CYS A 251 1.26 -7.24 6.28
N ASP A 252 2.11 -6.25 6.09
CA ASP A 252 3.54 -6.35 6.36
C ASP A 252 3.90 -5.54 7.63
N ALA A 253 5.17 -5.55 7.99
CA ALA A 253 5.62 -4.82 9.18
C ALA A 253 5.41 -3.30 9.05
N ARG A 254 5.51 -2.75 7.83
CA ARG A 254 5.37 -1.30 7.57
C ARG A 254 3.92 -0.86 7.74
N GLN A 255 3.00 -1.62 7.19
CA GLN A 255 1.56 -1.37 7.32
C GLN A 255 1.11 -1.51 8.77
N LEU A 256 1.57 -2.56 9.47
CA LEU A 256 1.30 -2.73 10.90
C LEU A 256 1.89 -1.58 11.72
N GLY A 257 3.13 -1.16 11.44
CA GLY A 257 3.75 0.00 12.08
C GLY A 257 2.93 1.28 11.87
N ALA A 258 2.48 1.53 10.65
CA ALA A 258 1.69 2.71 10.29
C ALA A 258 0.34 2.77 11.04
N LEU A 259 -0.29 1.63 11.34
CA LEU A 259 -1.49 1.57 12.20
C LEU A 259 -1.26 2.13 13.62
N PHE A 260 -0.01 2.18 14.09
CA PHE A 260 0.39 2.74 15.38
C PHE A 260 1.06 4.11 15.25
N GLY A 261 1.08 4.68 14.05
CA GLY A 261 1.73 5.97 13.80
C GLY A 261 3.24 5.90 13.59
N ALA A 262 3.78 4.71 13.34
CA ALA A 262 5.17 4.59 12.91
C ALA A 262 5.36 5.26 11.54
N THR A 263 6.48 5.95 11.39
CA THR A 263 6.84 6.71 10.21
C THR A 263 7.98 6.04 9.45
N SER A 264 8.56 6.73 8.47
CA SER A 264 9.68 6.25 7.66
C SER A 264 10.77 5.56 8.50
N LEU A 265 11.35 4.51 7.95
CA LEU A 265 12.51 3.80 8.48
C LEU A 265 13.83 4.50 8.15
N LEU A 266 13.76 5.64 7.47
CA LEU A 266 14.88 6.46 7.03
C LEU A 266 14.78 7.84 7.67
N ALA A 267 15.89 8.32 8.25
CA ALA A 267 15.99 9.68 8.76
C ALA A 267 15.98 10.71 7.62
N SER A 268 15.77 11.96 7.97
CA SER A 268 15.73 13.08 7.01
C SER A 268 17.05 13.35 6.28
N ASP A 269 18.16 12.74 6.73
CA ASP A 269 19.46 12.79 6.05
C ASP A 269 19.56 11.85 4.83
N GLY A 270 18.53 11.03 4.60
CA GLY A 270 18.47 10.07 3.49
C GLY A 270 19.46 8.90 3.61
N LYS A 271 20.07 8.68 4.78
CA LYS A 271 21.17 7.70 4.99
C LYS A 271 21.04 6.90 6.28
N THR A 272 20.51 7.51 7.33
CA THR A 272 20.47 6.88 8.65
C THR A 272 19.17 6.08 8.82
N SER A 273 19.30 4.81 9.21
CA SER A 273 18.15 4.00 9.61
C SER A 273 17.61 4.51 10.95
N GLN A 274 16.37 4.95 10.96
CA GLN A 274 15.72 5.54 12.12
C GLN A 274 14.35 4.91 12.38
N PHE A 275 14.21 4.30 13.55
CA PHE A 275 12.93 3.71 13.98
C PHE A 275 12.31 4.57 15.08
N SER A 276 11.08 5.00 14.88
CA SER A 276 10.31 5.61 15.98
C SER A 276 9.95 4.53 17.02
N PRO A 277 9.72 4.90 18.29
CA PRO A 277 9.27 3.95 19.32
C PRO A 277 8.00 3.17 18.92
N PHE A 278 7.15 3.76 18.08
CA PHE A 278 5.89 3.16 17.61
C PHE A 278 6.09 1.88 16.80
N TRP A 279 7.25 1.70 16.17
CA TRP A 279 7.63 0.42 15.56
C TRP A 279 7.68 -0.71 16.58
N THR A 280 8.38 -0.49 17.70
CA THR A 280 8.46 -1.47 18.78
C THR A 280 7.10 -1.72 19.42
N ASP A 281 6.30 -0.67 19.59
CA ASP A 281 4.95 -0.76 20.15
C ASP A 281 4.04 -1.61 19.28
N ALA A 282 3.97 -1.33 17.97
CA ALA A 282 3.16 -2.07 17.01
C ALA A 282 3.53 -3.55 16.96
N MET A 283 4.82 -3.85 16.80
CA MET A 283 5.33 -5.22 16.71
C MET A 283 5.08 -5.99 18.02
N SER A 284 5.27 -5.33 19.17
CA SER A 284 5.03 -5.94 20.49
C SER A 284 3.55 -6.20 20.73
N TRP A 285 2.68 -5.27 20.32
CA TRP A 285 1.24 -5.44 20.45
C TRP A 285 0.75 -6.65 19.63
N TYR A 286 1.12 -6.71 18.36
CA TYR A 286 0.70 -7.80 17.46
C TYR A 286 1.32 -9.14 17.86
N TYR A 287 2.59 -9.15 18.25
CA TYR A 287 3.24 -10.34 18.79
C TYR A 287 2.54 -10.88 20.04
N SER A 288 2.16 -9.98 20.96
CA SER A 288 1.37 -10.35 22.15
C SER A 288 -0.02 -10.87 21.78
N ALA A 289 -0.66 -10.28 20.77
CA ALA A 289 -1.96 -10.74 20.27
C ALA A 289 -1.89 -12.18 19.75
N MET A 290 -0.81 -12.57 19.08
CA MET A 290 -0.61 -13.94 18.57
C MET A 290 -0.21 -14.94 19.66
N TRP A 291 0.76 -14.59 20.52
CA TRP A 291 1.47 -15.57 21.33
C TRP A 291 1.13 -15.52 22.83
N SER A 292 0.56 -14.41 23.32
CA SER A 292 0.22 -14.24 24.73
C SER A 292 -1.28 -14.26 24.98
N SER A 293 -2.04 -13.39 24.31
CA SER A 293 -3.49 -13.30 24.46
C SER A 293 -4.24 -14.20 23.47
N HIS A 294 -3.55 -14.71 22.46
CA HIS A 294 -4.11 -15.57 21.40
C HIS A 294 -5.31 -14.96 20.68
N THR A 295 -5.39 -13.65 20.61
CA THR A 295 -6.48 -12.90 19.99
C THR A 295 -6.31 -12.71 18.49
N ALA A 296 -5.09 -12.93 17.99
CA ALA A 296 -4.76 -12.92 16.57
C ALA A 296 -4.18 -14.26 16.12
N PRO A 297 -4.41 -14.69 14.88
CA PRO A 297 -3.79 -15.89 14.33
C PRO A 297 -2.30 -15.68 14.09
N ASN A 298 -1.51 -16.73 14.19
CA ASN A 298 -0.15 -16.78 13.69
C ASN A 298 -0.14 -17.35 12.26
N ALA A 299 1.01 -17.36 11.59
CA ALA A 299 1.14 -17.82 10.20
C ALA A 299 0.57 -19.24 9.96
N THR A 300 0.72 -20.15 10.93
CA THR A 300 0.16 -21.51 10.82
C THR A 300 -1.36 -21.51 10.86
N ALA A 301 -1.95 -20.70 11.74
CA ALA A 301 -3.40 -20.59 11.84
C ALA A 301 -4.00 -19.88 10.60
N GLU A 302 -3.35 -18.83 10.09
CA GLU A 302 -3.76 -18.15 8.86
C GLU A 302 -3.81 -19.08 7.65
N ALA A 303 -2.79 -19.95 7.50
CA ALA A 303 -2.73 -20.92 6.41
C ALA A 303 -3.72 -22.08 6.56
N SER A 304 -4.45 -22.17 7.67
CA SER A 304 -5.38 -23.27 7.94
C SER A 304 -6.68 -23.16 7.15
N THR A 305 -7.33 -24.29 6.93
CA THR A 305 -8.68 -24.34 6.34
C THR A 305 -9.74 -23.63 7.17
N GLN A 306 -9.51 -23.47 8.48
CA GLN A 306 -10.38 -22.70 9.37
C GLN A 306 -10.44 -21.24 8.96
N LEU A 307 -9.28 -20.65 8.59
CA LEU A 307 -9.17 -19.27 8.11
C LEU A 307 -9.20 -19.19 6.57
N ALA A 308 -9.80 -20.20 5.93
CA ALA A 308 -9.95 -20.25 4.47
C ALA A 308 -8.62 -20.06 3.71
N GLU A 309 -7.56 -20.67 4.26
CA GLU A 309 -6.22 -20.69 3.65
C GLU A 309 -5.69 -19.28 3.33
N GLY A 310 -5.86 -18.35 4.28
CA GLY A 310 -5.42 -16.95 4.14
C GLY A 310 -6.53 -16.00 3.66
N ASN A 311 -7.80 -16.40 3.71
CA ASN A 311 -8.93 -15.48 3.52
C ASN A 311 -9.75 -15.39 4.82
N SER A 312 -9.15 -14.77 5.83
CA SER A 312 -9.73 -14.69 7.18
C SER A 312 -11.05 -13.94 7.21
N GLN A 313 -11.24 -12.90 6.40
CA GLN A 313 -12.50 -12.15 6.27
C GLN A 313 -13.66 -13.02 5.80
N ALA A 314 -13.44 -13.91 4.84
CA ALA A 314 -14.47 -14.81 4.34
C ALA A 314 -14.71 -16.02 5.24
N SER A 315 -13.76 -16.38 6.09
CA SER A 315 -13.76 -17.60 6.90
C SER A 315 -14.90 -17.65 7.93
N GLY A 316 -15.36 -16.49 8.42
CA GLY A 316 -16.26 -16.35 9.55
C GLY A 316 -15.63 -16.69 10.92
N ALA A 317 -14.33 -16.96 10.94
CA ALA A 317 -13.56 -17.28 12.13
C ALA A 317 -12.67 -16.14 12.62
N VAL A 318 -12.83 -14.95 12.02
CA VAL A 318 -12.20 -13.70 12.46
C VAL A 318 -13.29 -12.64 12.64
N ALA A 319 -13.23 -11.92 13.74
CA ALA A 319 -14.23 -10.91 14.06
C ALA A 319 -13.87 -9.51 13.59
N MET A 320 -12.59 -9.13 13.60
CA MET A 320 -12.06 -7.85 13.10
C MET A 320 -10.80 -8.09 12.27
N ASN A 321 -10.60 -7.24 11.24
CA ASN A 321 -9.40 -7.32 10.42
C ASN A 321 -8.96 -5.91 10.02
N ALA A 322 -7.67 -5.60 10.17
CA ALA A 322 -7.11 -4.43 9.52
C ALA A 322 -7.12 -4.67 8.00
N ALA A 323 -7.69 -3.75 7.24
CA ALA A 323 -7.97 -3.94 5.83
C ALA A 323 -7.85 -2.63 5.05
N TRP A 324 -7.84 -2.75 3.73
CA TRP A 324 -7.77 -1.65 2.76
C TRP A 324 -8.86 -1.83 1.71
N ILE A 325 -9.16 -0.77 0.97
CA ILE A 325 -10.25 -0.79 -0.02
C ILE A 325 -10.09 -1.92 -1.06
N ASP A 326 -8.87 -2.33 -1.36
CA ASP A 326 -8.58 -3.45 -2.27
C ASP A 326 -9.21 -4.77 -1.81
N SER A 327 -9.36 -4.95 -0.48
CA SER A 327 -9.99 -6.14 0.11
C SER A 327 -11.48 -6.27 -0.24
N ILE A 328 -12.15 -5.16 -0.59
CA ILE A 328 -13.56 -5.17 -1.02
C ILE A 328 -13.73 -5.99 -2.31
N GLY A 329 -12.75 -5.94 -3.19
CA GLY A 329 -12.72 -6.80 -4.39
C GLY A 329 -12.69 -8.29 -4.05
N SER A 330 -11.87 -8.68 -3.10
CA SER A 330 -11.77 -10.06 -2.59
C SER A 330 -13.06 -10.50 -1.90
N ILE A 331 -13.59 -9.66 -1.00
CA ILE A 331 -14.89 -9.91 -0.32
C ILE A 331 -16.00 -10.14 -1.36
N ALA A 332 -16.07 -9.33 -2.41
CA ALA A 332 -17.07 -9.47 -3.47
C ALA A 332 -16.88 -10.78 -4.27
N THR A 333 -15.63 -11.13 -4.59
CA THR A 333 -15.30 -12.37 -5.32
C THR A 333 -15.68 -13.60 -4.52
N ASP A 334 -15.40 -13.60 -3.22
CA ASP A 334 -15.59 -14.73 -2.32
C ASP A 334 -17.01 -14.77 -1.69
N SER A 335 -17.88 -13.86 -2.08
CA SER A 335 -19.25 -13.72 -1.51
C SER A 335 -20.05 -15.01 -1.49
N LYS A 336 -19.84 -15.93 -2.43
CA LYS A 336 -20.52 -17.23 -2.49
C LYS A 336 -20.00 -18.21 -1.43
N THR A 337 -18.72 -18.17 -1.12
CA THR A 337 -18.04 -19.04 -0.17
C THR A 337 -17.91 -18.40 1.20
N SER A 338 -18.02 -17.08 1.29
CA SER A 338 -17.95 -16.33 2.54
C SER A 338 -19.03 -16.77 3.53
N LYS A 339 -18.59 -17.09 4.73
CA LYS A 339 -19.47 -17.36 5.89
C LYS A 339 -19.97 -16.08 6.54
N VAL A 340 -19.37 -14.93 6.26
CA VAL A 340 -19.79 -13.62 6.77
C VAL A 340 -20.74 -12.98 5.76
N LYS A 341 -21.95 -12.62 6.23
CA LYS A 341 -22.97 -11.97 5.40
C LYS A 341 -23.27 -10.55 5.84
N ARG A 342 -23.00 -10.22 7.07
CA ARG A 342 -23.19 -8.88 7.65
C ARG A 342 -21.86 -8.38 8.18
N TRP A 343 -21.35 -7.33 7.58
CA TRP A 343 -20.08 -6.71 7.94
C TRP A 343 -20.14 -5.19 7.74
N ASP A 344 -19.24 -4.49 8.37
CA ASP A 344 -19.09 -3.06 8.21
C ASP A 344 -17.62 -2.69 8.45
N ILE A 345 -17.31 -1.41 8.37
CA ILE A 345 -15.97 -0.87 8.61
C ILE A 345 -16.01 0.18 9.72
N GLY A 346 -14.93 0.28 10.47
CA GLY A 346 -14.71 1.26 11.52
C GLY A 346 -13.34 1.92 11.39
N ILE A 347 -13.16 3.04 12.09
CA ILE A 347 -11.87 3.74 12.09
C ILE A 347 -10.78 2.92 12.77
N VAL A 348 -9.54 3.14 12.34
CA VAL A 348 -8.35 2.60 13.02
C VAL A 348 -8.28 3.16 14.45
N PRO A 349 -7.99 2.32 15.46
CA PRO A 349 -7.81 2.79 16.83
C PRO A 349 -6.64 3.78 16.95
N SER A 350 -6.74 4.72 17.87
CA SER A 350 -5.63 5.64 18.15
C SER A 350 -4.48 4.95 18.90
N TRP A 351 -3.27 5.43 18.72
CA TRP A 351 -2.11 5.13 19.54
C TRP A 351 -1.46 6.45 19.99
N ASN A 352 -1.10 6.54 21.26
CA ASN A 352 -0.52 7.76 21.83
C ASN A 352 -1.31 9.02 21.43
N THR A 353 -2.65 8.96 21.56
CA THR A 353 -3.62 10.04 21.26
C THR A 353 -3.82 10.39 19.77
N ALA A 354 -3.13 9.76 18.85
CA ALA A 354 -3.28 9.98 17.42
C ALA A 354 -3.86 8.74 16.71
N THR A 355 -4.79 8.95 15.80
CA THR A 355 -5.20 7.95 14.82
C THR A 355 -4.36 8.12 13.56
N THR A 356 -3.86 7.04 13.01
CA THR A 356 -3.06 7.04 11.79
C THR A 356 -3.52 5.93 10.88
N SER A 357 -3.69 6.23 9.62
CA SER A 357 -4.06 5.25 8.59
C SER A 357 -2.83 4.86 7.78
N PRO A 358 -2.49 3.57 7.69
CA PRO A 358 -1.62 3.11 6.63
C PRO A 358 -2.36 3.32 5.31
N MET A 359 -1.92 4.26 4.52
CA MET A 359 -2.56 4.65 3.28
C MET A 359 -1.57 4.54 2.14
N THR A 360 -1.93 3.83 1.10
CA THR A 360 -1.27 3.97 -0.19
C THR A 360 -2.01 5.01 -1.03
N ALA A 361 -1.30 5.68 -1.90
CA ALA A 361 -1.85 6.64 -2.83
C ALA A 361 -1.00 6.62 -4.10
N ASP A 362 -1.63 6.74 -5.24
CA ASP A 362 -0.97 6.75 -6.53
C ASP A 362 -1.08 8.13 -7.20
N THR A 363 -0.12 8.38 -8.06
CA THR A 363 -0.06 9.58 -8.89
C THR A 363 0.54 9.25 -10.26
N PHE A 364 0.52 10.24 -11.15
CA PHE A 364 1.34 10.28 -12.36
C PHE A 364 2.43 11.33 -12.17
N THR A 365 3.67 10.93 -12.42
CA THR A 365 4.84 11.81 -12.34
C THR A 365 5.39 12.11 -13.72
N ILE A 366 6.13 13.21 -13.85
CA ILE A 366 6.85 13.56 -15.07
C ILE A 366 8.35 13.51 -14.78
N THR A 367 9.13 12.94 -15.68
CA THR A 367 10.59 12.88 -15.51
C THR A 367 11.23 14.22 -15.82
N ARG A 368 12.29 14.58 -15.10
CA ARG A 368 13.09 15.79 -15.40
C ARG A 368 13.72 15.74 -16.79
N ALA A 369 13.92 14.55 -17.34
CA ALA A 369 14.50 14.36 -18.67
C ALA A 369 13.51 14.63 -19.79
N SER A 370 12.20 14.75 -19.51
CA SER A 370 11.20 15.08 -20.52
C SER A 370 11.56 16.37 -21.25
N LYS A 371 11.50 16.32 -22.56
CA LYS A 371 11.77 17.49 -23.42
C LYS A 371 10.52 18.35 -23.64
N ASN A 372 9.35 17.83 -23.26
CA ASN A 372 8.05 18.45 -23.48
C ASN A 372 7.18 18.42 -22.22
N PRO A 373 7.65 18.99 -21.09
CA PRO A 373 6.94 18.89 -19.81
C PRO A 373 5.51 19.45 -19.86
N ASP A 374 5.27 20.56 -20.55
CA ASP A 374 3.94 21.15 -20.77
C ASP A 374 2.99 20.15 -21.45
N ALA A 375 3.45 19.47 -22.49
CA ALA A 375 2.65 18.50 -23.23
C ALA A 375 2.43 17.23 -22.37
N ALA A 376 3.45 16.80 -21.64
CA ALA A 376 3.34 15.68 -20.70
C ALA A 376 2.34 15.99 -19.59
N PHE A 377 2.35 17.19 -19.02
CA PHE A 377 1.40 17.58 -17.99
C PHE A 377 -0.05 17.64 -18.52
N LYS A 378 -0.28 18.14 -19.72
CA LYS A 378 -1.60 18.08 -20.37
C LYS A 378 -2.08 16.64 -20.57
N ALA A 379 -1.18 15.74 -20.98
CA ALA A 379 -1.49 14.32 -21.10
C ALA A 379 -1.83 13.71 -19.72
N VAL A 380 -1.09 14.04 -18.65
CA VAL A 380 -1.41 13.63 -17.26
C VAL A 380 -2.81 14.10 -16.87
N LEU A 381 -3.16 15.37 -17.10
CA LEU A 381 -4.49 15.86 -16.78
C LEU A 381 -5.59 15.12 -17.54
N ALA A 382 -5.34 14.76 -18.80
CA ALA A 382 -6.30 13.98 -19.59
C ALA A 382 -6.44 12.54 -19.07
N ILE A 383 -5.34 11.89 -18.67
CA ILE A 383 -5.32 10.57 -18.04
C ILE A 383 -6.12 10.62 -16.74
N MET A 384 -5.85 11.59 -15.88
CA MET A 384 -6.51 11.74 -14.58
C MET A 384 -8.02 12.07 -14.71
N ALA A 385 -8.43 12.69 -15.80
CA ALA A 385 -9.84 13.01 -16.06
C ALA A 385 -10.65 11.84 -16.63
N ASP A 386 -10.00 10.74 -17.03
CA ASP A 386 -10.68 9.59 -17.63
C ASP A 386 -11.25 8.65 -16.57
N ALA A 387 -12.58 8.65 -16.44
CA ALA A 387 -13.28 7.82 -15.46
C ALA A 387 -13.14 6.31 -15.73
N SER A 388 -12.84 5.89 -16.96
CA SER A 388 -12.68 4.48 -17.30
C SER A 388 -11.35 3.94 -16.79
N LEU A 389 -10.30 4.75 -16.80
CA LEU A 389 -9.00 4.43 -16.18
C LEU A 389 -9.13 4.30 -14.67
N LEU A 390 -9.70 5.31 -14.00
CA LEU A 390 -9.91 5.27 -12.56
C LEU A 390 -10.74 4.04 -12.13
N LYS A 391 -11.79 3.72 -12.88
CA LYS A 391 -12.59 2.52 -12.64
C LYS A 391 -11.81 1.22 -12.87
N ALA A 392 -10.92 1.19 -13.85
CA ALA A 392 -10.12 -0.01 -14.16
C ALA A 392 -9.09 -0.30 -13.06
N TYR A 393 -8.51 0.73 -12.45
CA TYR A 393 -7.63 0.59 -11.29
C TYR A 393 -8.39 0.20 -10.02
N GLY A 394 -9.68 0.55 -9.91
CA GLY A 394 -10.60 0.05 -8.88
C GLY A 394 -10.41 0.62 -7.49
N ARG A 395 -9.55 1.65 -7.32
CA ARG A 395 -9.24 2.31 -6.06
C ARG A 395 -10.14 3.51 -5.80
N GLU A 396 -10.16 3.99 -4.56
CA GLU A 396 -10.94 5.17 -4.18
C GLU A 396 -10.37 6.43 -4.86
N PRO A 397 -11.20 7.28 -5.48
CA PRO A 397 -10.73 8.54 -6.04
C PRO A 397 -10.10 9.44 -4.98
N ALA A 398 -8.90 9.97 -5.24
CA ALA A 398 -8.29 10.94 -4.35
C ALA A 398 -9.08 12.26 -4.31
N LYS A 399 -9.73 12.63 -5.42
CA LYS A 399 -10.58 13.82 -5.52
C LYS A 399 -11.87 13.64 -4.73
N LYS A 400 -12.07 14.45 -3.69
CA LYS A 400 -13.21 14.34 -2.76
C LYS A 400 -14.58 14.31 -3.43
N ALA A 401 -14.76 15.12 -4.47
CA ALA A 401 -16.06 15.23 -5.16
C ALA A 401 -16.47 13.94 -5.91
N ASP A 402 -15.52 13.05 -6.22
CA ASP A 402 -15.78 11.82 -6.99
C ASP A 402 -16.07 10.61 -6.08
N ARG A 403 -15.73 10.68 -4.79
CA ARG A 403 -15.90 9.58 -3.81
C ARG A 403 -17.35 9.14 -3.61
N PRO A 404 -18.37 10.04 -3.51
CA PRO A 404 -19.77 9.60 -3.34
C PRO A 404 -20.27 8.73 -4.49
N ALA A 405 -19.89 9.04 -5.72
CA ALA A 405 -20.25 8.23 -6.88
C ALA A 405 -19.54 6.86 -6.88
N TYR A 406 -18.30 6.83 -6.45
CA TYR A 406 -17.52 5.61 -6.28
C TYR A 406 -18.15 4.68 -5.22
N PHE A 407 -18.50 5.19 -4.03
CA PHE A 407 -19.15 4.42 -2.98
C PHE A 407 -20.54 3.92 -3.39
N THR A 408 -21.32 4.74 -4.10
CA THR A 408 -22.60 4.31 -4.69
C THR A 408 -22.38 3.13 -5.67
N GLY A 409 -21.30 3.16 -6.44
CA GLY A 409 -20.93 2.08 -7.35
C GLY A 409 -20.53 0.80 -6.58
N LEU A 410 -19.85 0.92 -5.45
CA LEU A 410 -19.53 -0.21 -4.57
C LEU A 410 -20.80 -0.82 -3.97
N ASP A 411 -21.71 0.00 -3.45
CA ASP A 411 -22.99 -0.47 -2.90
C ASP A 411 -23.79 -1.24 -3.95
N ALA A 412 -23.90 -0.71 -5.16
CA ALA A 412 -24.57 -1.39 -6.25
C ALA A 412 -23.93 -2.75 -6.62
N LYS A 413 -22.61 -2.87 -6.51
CA LYS A 413 -21.86 -4.11 -6.73
C LYS A 413 -22.06 -5.11 -5.60
N LEU A 414 -22.12 -4.63 -4.35
CA LEU A 414 -22.18 -5.47 -3.14
C LEU A 414 -23.61 -5.91 -2.79
N ALA A 415 -24.63 -5.11 -3.07
CA ALA A 415 -26.02 -5.38 -2.71
C ALA A 415 -26.55 -6.76 -3.16
N PRO A 416 -26.30 -7.24 -4.39
CA PRO A 416 -26.72 -8.59 -4.79
C PRO A 416 -25.93 -9.70 -4.12
N LEU A 417 -24.73 -9.41 -3.62
CA LEU A 417 -23.81 -10.37 -3.00
C LEU A 417 -24.06 -10.50 -1.49
N PHE A 418 -24.45 -9.41 -0.85
CA PHE A 418 -24.71 -9.28 0.57
C PHE A 418 -26.06 -8.58 0.81
N PRO A 419 -27.19 -9.25 0.53
CA PRO A 419 -28.51 -8.63 0.64
C PRO A 419 -28.77 -8.05 2.03
N GLY A 420 -29.12 -6.75 2.07
CA GLY A 420 -29.41 -6.05 3.33
C GLY A 420 -28.19 -5.59 4.13
N ASN A 421 -26.96 -5.89 3.67
CA ASN A 421 -25.76 -5.32 4.26
C ASN A 421 -25.58 -3.86 3.82
N GLN A 422 -25.21 -3.00 4.74
CA GLN A 422 -24.85 -1.60 4.49
C GLN A 422 -23.48 -1.34 5.06
N VAL A 423 -22.65 -0.61 4.31
CA VAL A 423 -21.27 -0.27 4.70
C VAL A 423 -21.16 1.22 4.96
N THR A 424 -20.51 1.58 6.05
CA THR A 424 -20.34 2.99 6.48
C THR A 424 -19.12 3.60 5.78
N TRP A 425 -19.24 3.92 4.48
CA TRP A 425 -18.14 4.41 3.65
C TRP A 425 -17.50 5.72 4.15
N SER A 426 -18.21 6.54 4.92
CA SER A 426 -17.65 7.77 5.52
C SER A 426 -16.42 7.50 6.40
N VAL A 427 -16.21 6.27 6.85
CA VAL A 427 -14.97 5.85 7.54
C VAL A 427 -13.75 6.06 6.65
N LEU A 428 -13.86 5.80 5.35
CA LEU A 428 -12.74 5.99 4.41
C LEU A 428 -12.40 7.47 4.24
N ASP A 429 -13.42 8.34 4.18
CA ASP A 429 -13.20 9.80 4.18
C ASP A 429 -12.46 10.26 5.45
N GLU A 430 -12.85 9.76 6.62
CA GLU A 430 -12.15 10.03 7.89
C GLU A 430 -10.70 9.55 7.84
N MET A 431 -10.48 8.31 7.42
CA MET A 431 -9.14 7.71 7.37
C MET A 431 -8.22 8.37 6.34
N ALA A 432 -8.75 8.92 5.26
CA ALA A 432 -7.99 9.68 4.28
C ALA A 432 -7.38 10.97 4.84
N THR A 433 -7.91 11.49 5.95
CA THR A 433 -7.39 12.73 6.58
C THR A 433 -6.14 12.51 7.42
N VAL A 434 -5.82 11.27 7.78
CA VAL A 434 -4.75 10.91 8.74
C VAL A 434 -3.75 9.88 8.18
N PRO A 435 -3.20 10.07 6.96
CA PRO A 435 -2.21 9.15 6.43
C PRO A 435 -0.94 9.13 7.29
N ALA A 436 -0.28 7.98 7.38
CA ALA A 436 1.07 7.91 7.92
C ALA A 436 2.01 8.79 7.08
N SER A 437 2.66 9.78 7.70
CA SER A 437 3.50 10.75 6.99
C SER A 437 4.73 11.14 7.81
N PRO A 438 5.96 10.96 7.25
CA PRO A 438 6.23 10.25 6.00
C PRO A 438 5.82 8.79 6.05
N SER A 439 5.38 8.25 4.91
CA SER A 439 5.00 6.84 4.82
C SER A 439 6.18 5.93 5.17
N PRO A 440 5.97 4.81 5.91
CA PRO A 440 7.00 3.80 6.11
C PRO A 440 7.55 3.19 4.80
N ASP A 441 6.81 3.31 3.71
CA ASP A 441 7.22 2.84 2.37
C ASP A 441 8.08 3.85 1.62
N SER A 442 8.24 5.08 2.14
CA SER A 442 8.92 6.15 1.40
C SER A 442 10.42 5.92 1.27
N GLY A 443 10.89 5.89 0.01
CA GLY A 443 12.26 6.23 -0.37
C GLY A 443 13.41 5.49 0.32
N LEU A 444 13.24 4.20 0.67
CA LEU A 444 14.31 3.45 1.34
C LEU A 444 15.51 3.24 0.40
N PRO A 445 16.75 3.55 0.83
CA PRO A 445 17.94 3.07 0.15
C PRO A 445 17.94 1.53 0.08
N ALA A 446 18.57 0.95 -0.94
CA ALA A 446 18.63 -0.49 -1.14
C ALA A 446 17.23 -1.19 -1.05
N VAL A 447 16.23 -0.59 -1.65
CA VAL A 447 14.79 -0.93 -1.50
C VAL A 447 14.48 -2.43 -1.53
N SER A 448 15.13 -3.20 -2.41
CA SER A 448 14.91 -4.65 -2.53
C SER A 448 15.48 -5.43 -1.34
N GLN A 449 16.69 -5.08 -0.88
CA GLN A 449 17.32 -5.76 0.25
C GLN A 449 16.65 -5.37 1.57
N ALA A 450 16.42 -4.07 1.76
CA ALA A 450 15.69 -3.55 2.92
C ALA A 450 14.28 -4.17 3.03
N GLY A 451 13.57 -4.28 1.90
CA GLY A 451 12.28 -4.97 1.83
C GLY A 451 12.40 -6.44 2.27
N SER A 452 13.38 -7.17 1.77
CA SER A 452 13.61 -8.58 2.15
C SER A 452 13.89 -8.75 3.63
N ASP A 453 14.68 -7.85 4.25
CA ASP A 453 14.98 -7.90 5.67
C ASP A 453 13.75 -7.57 6.54
N ILE A 454 12.93 -6.61 6.11
CA ILE A 454 11.66 -6.28 6.76
C ILE A 454 10.69 -7.47 6.69
N ASP A 455 10.56 -8.11 5.53
CA ASP A 455 9.70 -9.28 5.35
C ASP A 455 10.18 -10.47 6.19
N ALA A 456 11.49 -10.75 6.22
CA ALA A 456 12.07 -11.81 7.03
C ALA A 456 11.82 -11.57 8.54
N PHE A 457 11.95 -10.33 9.00
CA PHE A 457 11.62 -9.96 10.37
C PHE A 457 10.13 -10.20 10.67
N TYR A 458 9.22 -9.79 9.79
CA TYR A 458 7.79 -9.98 10.00
C TYR A 458 7.39 -11.45 10.02
N VAL A 459 7.91 -12.25 9.10
CA VAL A 459 7.73 -13.71 9.10
C VAL A 459 8.23 -14.34 10.41
N LYS A 460 9.37 -13.87 10.93
CA LYS A 460 9.90 -14.35 12.21
C LYS A 460 8.96 -14.07 13.38
N LEU A 461 8.33 -12.88 13.42
CA LEU A 461 7.32 -12.57 14.44
C LEU A 461 6.12 -13.52 14.40
N GLN A 462 5.68 -13.90 13.21
CA GLN A 462 4.51 -14.76 13.00
C GLN A 462 4.77 -16.24 13.20
N THR A 463 6.04 -16.67 13.19
CA THR A 463 6.41 -18.10 13.21
C THR A 463 7.17 -18.54 14.46
N THR A 464 7.69 -17.61 15.26
CA THR A 464 8.60 -17.93 16.37
C THR A 464 8.07 -17.42 17.71
N THR A 465 7.95 -18.30 18.69
CA THR A 465 7.55 -17.95 20.07
C THR A 465 8.76 -17.54 20.91
N GLY A 466 8.52 -16.81 22.00
CA GLY A 466 9.56 -16.46 23.00
C GLY A 466 10.56 -15.42 22.51
N LEU A 467 10.22 -14.62 21.50
CA LEU A 467 11.07 -13.54 21.01
C LEU A 467 11.08 -12.34 21.98
N ASP A 468 12.23 -11.75 22.16
CA ASP A 468 12.37 -10.37 22.62
C ASP A 468 12.15 -9.44 21.42
N VAL A 469 10.91 -8.99 21.23
CA VAL A 469 10.53 -8.16 20.08
C VAL A 469 11.35 -6.89 19.98
N LYS A 470 11.66 -6.25 21.12
CA LYS A 470 12.47 -5.03 21.13
C LYS A 470 13.89 -5.30 20.62
N ALA A 471 14.49 -6.43 21.04
CA ALA A 471 15.80 -6.84 20.54
C ALA A 471 15.75 -7.15 19.03
N GLU A 472 14.67 -7.78 18.54
CA GLU A 472 14.52 -8.07 17.12
C GLU A 472 14.31 -6.81 16.26
N VAL A 473 13.56 -5.81 16.73
CA VAL A 473 13.43 -4.50 16.08
C VAL A 473 14.78 -3.79 16.02
N THR A 474 15.58 -3.87 17.09
CA THR A 474 16.94 -3.30 17.10
C THR A 474 17.87 -3.99 16.07
N LYS A 475 17.73 -5.31 15.92
CA LYS A 475 18.49 -6.06 14.90
C LYS A 475 18.08 -5.66 13.49
N LEU A 476 16.77 -5.50 13.25
CA LEU A 476 16.27 -5.02 11.95
C LEU A 476 16.82 -3.63 11.64
N GLN A 477 16.78 -2.70 12.60
CA GLN A 477 17.34 -1.35 12.40
C GLN A 477 18.83 -1.39 12.00
N ALA A 478 19.62 -2.26 12.65
CA ALA A 478 21.02 -2.43 12.32
C ALA A 478 21.25 -3.09 10.94
N ALA A 479 20.37 -4.02 10.54
CA ALA A 479 20.40 -4.64 9.21
C ALA A 479 20.10 -3.59 8.13
N LEU A 480 19.03 -2.80 8.30
CA LEU A 480 18.70 -1.72 7.36
C LEU A 480 19.83 -0.67 7.26
N GLN A 481 20.49 -0.31 8.38
CA GLN A 481 21.65 0.60 8.31
C GLN A 481 22.75 0.03 7.44
N LYS A 482 23.05 -1.27 7.59
CA LYS A 482 24.05 -1.94 6.76
C LYS A 482 23.66 -1.94 5.28
N ASP A 483 22.39 -2.14 4.99
CA ASP A 483 21.88 -2.10 3.61
C ASP A 483 21.99 -0.69 3.02
N TYR A 484 21.66 0.33 3.80
CA TYR A 484 21.78 1.74 3.39
C TYR A 484 23.25 2.13 3.15
N ASP A 485 24.16 1.68 4.01
CA ASP A 485 25.61 1.92 3.85
C ASP A 485 26.19 1.21 2.61
N ALA A 486 25.58 0.12 2.16
CA ALA A 486 26.00 -0.62 0.97
C ALA A 486 25.62 0.07 -0.33
N VAL A 487 24.63 0.98 -0.31
CA VAL A 487 24.30 1.80 -1.47
C VAL A 487 25.42 2.81 -1.69
N GLN A 488 26.19 2.61 -2.77
CA GLN A 488 27.22 3.56 -3.15
C GLN A 488 26.60 4.93 -3.39
N PRO A 489 27.10 6.01 -2.74
CA PRO A 489 26.65 7.33 -3.11
C PRO A 489 26.89 7.53 -4.61
N ILE A 490 25.93 8.13 -5.29
CA ILE A 490 26.14 8.62 -6.66
C ILE A 490 27.26 9.66 -6.56
N VAL A 491 28.49 9.21 -6.75
CA VAL A 491 29.63 10.12 -6.77
C VAL A 491 29.51 10.91 -8.04
N ASN A 492 29.19 12.19 -7.90
CA ASN A 492 29.30 13.17 -8.97
C ASN A 492 30.76 13.14 -9.47
N GLN A 493 31.05 12.46 -10.59
CA GLN A 493 32.27 12.62 -11.33
C GLN A 493 32.10 13.72 -12.35
#